data_2cda067e1ae75e7c23e4624d46797ad5
#
_entry.id   2cda067e1ae75e7c23e4624d46797ad5
#
_cell.length_a   1.000
_cell.length_b   1.000
_cell.length_c   1.000
_cell.angle_alpha   90.00
_cell.angle_beta   90.00
_cell.angle_gamma   90.00
#
_symmetry.space_group_name_H-M   'P 1'
#
loop_
_entity.id
_entity.type
_entity.pdbx_description
1 polymer ?
#
loop_
_entity_poly.entity_id
_entity_poly.type
_entity_poly.pdbx_seq_one_letter_code
_entity_poly.pdbx_strand_id
1 'polypeptide(L)'
;MKRILFGLLMLSTVLLTAQEKSGAVLFFETLKKQCGKSFEGEIKEGNNDTFKDKKLVMHVRNCDEKTIRIPFFVGEDKSRTWVLKLENNRIQLKHDHRHEDGSEDKITQYGGTSTNSGSASVQIFPADQETFNIIPAAAANVWWITINETSFTYNLRRIGSDRLFTVYFDLTKTVPTPSAPWGWKD
;
A
#
# COMPACT_ATOMS: atom_id res chain seq x y z
N MET A 1 68.48 36.31 1.23
CA MET A 1 67.11 36.50 0.71
C MET A 1 66.30 35.22 0.96
N LYS A 2 65.42 35.21 1.98
CA LYS A 2 64.57 34.03 2.31
C LYS A 2 63.23 34.20 1.60
N ARG A 3 62.87 33.31 0.70
CA ARG A 3 61.54 33.23 0.04
C ARG A 3 60.60 32.45 0.93
N ILE A 4 59.58 33.11 1.46
CA ILE A 4 58.47 32.49 2.20
C ILE A 4 57.42 32.05 1.17
N LEU A 5 57.22 30.76 1.05
CA LEU A 5 56.18 30.18 0.21
C LEU A 5 54.87 30.13 1.03
N PHE A 6 53.90 30.94 0.70
CA PHE A 6 52.54 30.89 1.27
C PHE A 6 51.73 29.82 0.52
N GLY A 7 51.56 28.70 1.18
CA GLY A 7 50.66 27.64 0.68
C GLY A 7 49.20 28.02 0.97
N LEU A 8 48.44 28.30 -0.07
CA LEU A 8 47.00 28.55 -0.02
C LEU A 8 46.28 27.22 0.13
N LEU A 9 45.78 26.87 1.33
CA LEU A 9 45.00 25.70 1.63
C LEU A 9 43.52 25.97 1.18
N MET A 10 43.12 25.44 0.00
CA MET A 10 41.73 25.51 -0.42
C MET A 10 40.91 24.51 0.37
N LEU A 11 40.07 25.00 1.26
CA LEU A 11 39.10 24.20 1.99
C LEU A 11 37.86 24.00 1.11
N SER A 12 37.76 22.85 0.44
CA SER A 12 36.57 22.49 -0.34
C SER A 12 35.45 22.04 0.61
N THR A 13 34.46 22.88 0.84
CA THR A 13 33.23 22.50 1.53
C THR A 13 32.36 21.63 0.60
N VAL A 14 32.29 20.34 0.88
CA VAL A 14 31.32 19.44 0.24
C VAL A 14 29.96 19.72 0.86
N LEU A 15 29.10 20.41 0.11
CA LEU A 15 27.67 20.56 0.46
C LEU A 15 26.99 19.20 0.23
N LEU A 16 26.79 18.43 1.29
CA LEU A 16 25.88 17.30 1.26
C LEU A 16 24.45 17.84 1.12
N THR A 17 23.94 17.88 -0.10
CA THR A 17 22.50 18.07 -0.33
C THR A 17 21.79 16.78 0.05
N ALA A 18 21.00 16.80 1.13
CA ALA A 18 20.10 15.72 1.45
C ALA A 18 19.12 15.57 0.26
N GLN A 19 19.12 14.41 -0.39
CA GLN A 19 18.19 14.14 -1.48
C GLN A 19 16.76 14.12 -0.91
N GLU A 20 15.88 14.94 -1.44
CA GLU A 20 14.48 15.00 -1.03
C GLU A 20 13.82 13.62 -1.27
N LYS A 21 13.09 13.11 -0.25
CA LYS A 21 12.39 11.82 -0.34
C LYS A 21 11.27 11.92 -1.37
N SER A 22 11.15 10.90 -2.21
CA SER A 22 10.07 10.82 -3.18
C SER A 22 8.69 10.64 -2.50
N GLY A 23 7.61 10.99 -3.22
CA GLY A 23 6.25 10.80 -2.73
C GLY A 23 5.96 9.35 -2.31
N ALA A 24 6.48 8.35 -3.06
CA ALA A 24 6.34 6.94 -2.72
C ALA A 24 7.01 6.59 -1.38
N VAL A 25 8.20 7.11 -1.11
CA VAL A 25 8.91 6.90 0.17
C VAL A 25 8.12 7.52 1.32
N LEU A 26 7.67 8.77 1.17
CA LEU A 26 6.90 9.46 2.21
C LEU A 26 5.57 8.78 2.49
N PHE A 27 4.86 8.33 1.44
CA PHE A 27 3.63 7.54 1.57
C PHE A 27 3.87 6.25 2.35
N PHE A 28 4.91 5.50 1.97
CA PHE A 28 5.27 4.23 2.60
C PHE A 28 5.64 4.43 4.09
N GLU A 29 6.40 5.46 4.42
CA GLU A 29 6.75 5.82 5.79
C GLU A 29 5.51 6.22 6.62
N THR A 30 4.56 6.95 6.01
CA THR A 30 3.30 7.31 6.67
C THR A 30 2.46 6.08 6.99
N LEU A 31 2.34 5.15 6.04
CA LEU A 31 1.64 3.88 6.26
C LEU A 31 2.33 3.03 7.33
N LYS A 32 3.66 2.99 7.32
CA LYS A 32 4.48 2.24 8.29
C LYS A 32 4.27 2.70 9.74
N LYS A 33 3.90 3.97 9.99
CA LYS A 33 3.55 4.48 11.34
C LYS A 33 2.30 3.81 11.92
N GLN A 34 1.49 3.15 11.10
CA GLN A 34 0.30 2.42 11.51
C GLN A 34 0.56 0.94 11.78
N CYS A 35 1.83 0.50 11.69
CA CYS A 35 2.19 -0.90 11.86
C CYS A 35 1.75 -1.47 13.21
N GLY A 36 1.21 -2.68 13.21
CA GLY A 36 0.64 -3.36 14.38
C GLY A 36 -0.79 -2.95 14.74
N LYS A 37 -1.36 -1.93 14.08
CA LYS A 37 -2.70 -1.43 14.39
C LYS A 37 -3.75 -2.00 13.44
N SER A 38 -4.97 -2.13 13.98
CA SER A 38 -6.15 -2.56 13.23
C SER A 38 -7.23 -1.48 13.28
N PHE A 39 -7.98 -1.36 12.18
CA PHE A 39 -8.99 -0.32 12.01
C PHE A 39 -10.24 -0.91 11.36
N GLU A 40 -11.42 -0.47 11.82
CA GLU A 40 -12.70 -0.85 11.23
C GLU A 40 -12.96 -0.02 9.97
N GLY A 41 -13.45 -0.68 8.93
CA GLY A 41 -13.71 -0.10 7.62
C GLY A 41 -15.19 0.20 7.38
N GLU A 42 -15.45 1.26 6.62
CA GLU A 42 -16.78 1.66 6.17
C GLU A 42 -16.79 1.80 4.64
N ILE A 43 -17.75 1.15 3.96
CA ILE A 43 -17.94 1.34 2.52
C ILE A 43 -18.53 2.73 2.30
N LYS A 44 -17.83 3.56 1.52
CA LYS A 44 -18.28 4.90 1.15
C LYS A 44 -18.89 4.95 -0.24
N GLU A 45 -18.43 4.11 -1.14
CA GLU A 45 -18.90 4.06 -2.53
C GLU A 45 -18.92 2.63 -3.06
N GLY A 46 -19.86 2.37 -3.96
CA GLY A 46 -20.03 1.09 -4.63
C GLY A 46 -20.84 0.08 -3.83
N ASN A 47 -21.62 -0.72 -4.56
CA ASN A 47 -22.33 -1.86 -4.00
C ASN A 47 -21.52 -3.13 -4.28
N ASN A 48 -21.15 -3.83 -3.23
CA ASN A 48 -20.51 -5.12 -3.33
C ASN A 48 -21.18 -6.09 -2.34
N ASP A 49 -22.00 -7.01 -2.85
CA ASP A 49 -22.72 -7.98 -2.03
C ASP A 49 -21.79 -8.82 -1.15
N THR A 50 -20.54 -8.99 -1.57
CA THR A 50 -19.51 -9.71 -0.78
C THR A 50 -19.22 -9.01 0.55
N PHE A 51 -19.33 -7.68 0.62
CA PHE A 51 -18.98 -6.87 1.79
C PHE A 51 -20.18 -6.33 2.55
N LYS A 52 -21.38 -6.42 1.94
CA LYS A 52 -22.63 -5.91 2.52
C LYS A 52 -22.89 -6.57 3.87
N ASP A 53 -23.28 -5.75 4.85
CA ASP A 53 -23.66 -6.17 6.21
C ASP A 53 -22.58 -6.97 6.97
N LYS A 54 -21.31 -6.91 6.51
CA LYS A 54 -20.18 -7.55 7.17
C LYS A 54 -19.28 -6.53 7.83
N LYS A 55 -18.75 -6.89 8.99
CA LYS A 55 -17.70 -6.11 9.63
C LYS A 55 -16.44 -6.16 8.77
N LEU A 56 -15.91 -4.99 8.42
CA LEU A 56 -14.67 -4.84 7.66
C LEU A 56 -13.55 -4.41 8.61
N VAL A 57 -12.41 -5.07 8.57
CA VAL A 57 -11.25 -4.68 9.37
C VAL A 57 -9.99 -4.78 8.51
N MET A 58 -9.15 -3.76 8.51
CA MET A 58 -7.78 -3.87 8.03
C MET A 58 -6.81 -3.97 9.22
N HIS A 59 -5.74 -4.73 9.05
CA HIS A 59 -4.63 -4.81 10.01
C HIS A 59 -3.31 -4.49 9.29
N VAL A 60 -2.64 -3.39 9.65
CA VAL A 60 -1.29 -3.10 9.13
C VAL A 60 -0.30 -4.02 9.85
N ARG A 61 -0.20 -5.28 9.40
CA ARG A 61 0.38 -6.38 10.17
C ARG A 61 1.91 -6.45 10.11
N ASN A 62 2.47 -6.56 8.91
CA ASN A 62 3.91 -6.73 8.71
C ASN A 62 4.46 -5.52 7.97
N CYS A 63 5.50 -4.91 8.55
CA CYS A 63 6.10 -3.69 8.02
C CYS A 63 7.61 -3.88 7.96
N ASP A 64 8.06 -4.55 6.92
CA ASP A 64 9.47 -4.71 6.62
C ASP A 64 10.07 -3.40 6.08
N GLU A 65 11.33 -3.42 5.70
CA GLU A 65 12.00 -2.25 5.13
C GLU A 65 11.35 -1.77 3.83
N LYS A 66 10.95 -2.72 2.97
CA LYS A 66 10.40 -2.46 1.63
C LYS A 66 9.01 -3.06 1.39
N THR A 67 8.43 -3.73 2.35
CA THR A 67 7.14 -4.41 2.17
C THR A 67 6.23 -4.17 3.37
N ILE A 68 4.98 -3.76 3.09
CA ILE A 68 3.91 -3.69 4.08
C ILE A 68 2.81 -4.64 3.65
N ARG A 69 2.32 -5.48 4.58
CA ARG A 69 1.21 -6.41 4.35
C ARG A 69 0.05 -6.03 5.23
N ILE A 70 -1.10 -5.87 4.61
CA ILE A 70 -2.33 -5.42 5.26
C ILE A 70 -3.42 -6.45 5.00
N PRO A 71 -3.61 -7.45 5.87
CA PRO A 71 -4.80 -8.28 5.86
C PRO A 71 -6.08 -7.44 5.90
N PHE A 72 -7.04 -7.80 5.05
CA PHE A 72 -8.36 -7.20 4.98
C PHE A 72 -9.43 -8.25 5.25
N PHE A 73 -10.02 -8.17 6.42
CA PHE A 73 -11.02 -9.11 6.92
C PHE A 73 -12.42 -8.65 6.54
N VAL A 74 -13.26 -9.60 6.13
CA VAL A 74 -14.64 -9.38 5.73
C VAL A 74 -15.54 -10.34 6.51
N GLY A 75 -15.97 -9.96 7.70
CA GLY A 75 -16.56 -10.88 8.67
C GLY A 75 -15.57 -11.98 9.03
N GLU A 76 -15.95 -13.23 8.84
CA GLU A 76 -15.09 -14.41 9.10
C GLU A 76 -14.13 -14.74 7.94
N ASP A 77 -14.28 -14.08 6.78
CA ASP A 77 -13.40 -14.29 5.63
C ASP A 77 -12.06 -13.57 5.84
N LYS A 78 -10.98 -14.35 5.96
CA LYS A 78 -9.61 -13.92 6.20
C LYS A 78 -8.69 -14.15 4.99
N SER A 79 -9.29 -14.29 3.79
CA SER A 79 -8.57 -14.69 2.58
C SER A 79 -7.69 -13.60 1.98
N ARG A 80 -7.91 -12.31 2.29
CA ARG A 80 -7.36 -11.17 1.55
C ARG A 80 -6.25 -10.48 2.28
N THR A 81 -5.14 -10.19 1.57
CA THR A 81 -4.06 -9.33 2.07
C THR A 81 -3.61 -8.38 0.96
N TRP A 82 -3.62 -7.09 1.23
CA TRP A 82 -2.94 -6.10 0.39
C TRP A 82 -1.45 -6.13 0.69
N VAL A 83 -0.64 -6.29 -0.34
CA VAL A 83 0.82 -6.29 -0.27
C VAL A 83 1.34 -5.08 -1.00
N LEU A 84 1.94 -4.14 -0.26
CA LEU A 84 2.57 -2.96 -0.81
C LEU A 84 4.09 -3.12 -0.76
N LYS A 85 4.75 -2.99 -1.92
CA LYS A 85 6.20 -3.11 -2.05
C LYS A 85 6.80 -1.83 -2.60
N LEU A 86 7.75 -1.26 -1.87
CA LEU A 86 8.49 -0.06 -2.30
C LEU A 86 9.76 -0.48 -3.07
N GLU A 87 9.81 -0.17 -4.36
CA GLU A 87 10.96 -0.41 -5.21
C GLU A 87 11.17 0.74 -6.20
N ASN A 88 12.39 1.18 -6.39
CA ASN A 88 12.77 2.22 -7.37
C ASN A 88 11.90 3.49 -7.29
N ASN A 89 11.62 3.96 -6.06
CA ASN A 89 10.76 5.12 -5.81
C ASN A 89 9.33 4.97 -6.37
N ARG A 90 8.82 3.74 -6.45
CA ARG A 90 7.43 3.42 -6.79
C ARG A 90 6.89 2.40 -5.82
N ILE A 91 5.58 2.34 -5.69
CA ILE A 91 4.90 1.32 -4.91
C ILE A 91 4.18 0.37 -5.87
N GLN A 92 4.36 -0.92 -5.66
CA GLN A 92 3.56 -1.99 -6.23
C GLN A 92 2.49 -2.37 -5.22
N LEU A 93 1.24 -2.50 -5.66
CA LEU A 93 0.14 -3.10 -4.92
C LEU A 93 -0.17 -4.46 -5.55
N LYS A 94 -0.17 -5.51 -4.73
CA LYS A 94 -0.68 -6.83 -5.09
C LYS A 94 -1.72 -7.30 -4.07
N HIS A 95 -2.67 -8.10 -4.55
CA HIS A 95 -3.70 -8.72 -3.73
C HIS A 95 -3.34 -10.20 -3.56
N ASP A 96 -2.89 -10.57 -2.36
CA ASP A 96 -2.64 -11.96 -1.99
C ASP A 96 -3.95 -12.56 -1.46
N HIS A 97 -4.47 -13.58 -2.15
CA HIS A 97 -5.65 -14.32 -1.76
C HIS A 97 -5.29 -15.77 -1.44
N ARG A 98 -5.80 -16.25 -0.30
CA ARG A 98 -5.52 -17.59 0.18
C ARG A 98 -6.80 -18.32 0.58
N HIS A 99 -6.79 -19.65 0.42
CA HIS A 99 -7.77 -20.55 1.00
C HIS A 99 -7.55 -20.70 2.51
N GLU A 100 -8.52 -21.28 3.21
CA GLU A 100 -8.47 -21.44 4.67
C GLU A 100 -7.30 -22.33 5.13
N ASP A 101 -6.88 -23.30 4.30
CA ASP A 101 -5.71 -24.16 4.53
C ASP A 101 -4.36 -23.43 4.29
N GLY A 102 -4.40 -22.17 3.84
CA GLY A 102 -3.24 -21.33 3.56
C GLY A 102 -2.66 -21.47 2.16
N SER A 103 -3.20 -22.36 1.32
CA SER A 103 -2.82 -22.43 -0.09
C SER A 103 -3.26 -21.19 -0.86
N GLU A 104 -2.52 -20.85 -1.93
CA GLU A 104 -2.88 -19.71 -2.77
C GLU A 104 -4.15 -19.95 -3.56
N ASP A 105 -5.05 -18.94 -3.60
CA ASP A 105 -6.20 -18.95 -4.49
C ASP A 105 -5.73 -18.85 -5.94
N LYS A 106 -6.49 -19.43 -6.87
CA LYS A 106 -6.25 -19.31 -8.30
C LYS A 106 -6.27 -17.84 -8.78
N ILE A 107 -7.09 -17.00 -8.15
CA ILE A 107 -7.19 -15.56 -8.40
C ILE A 107 -6.44 -14.82 -7.28
N THR A 108 -5.13 -14.75 -7.39
CA THR A 108 -4.24 -14.10 -6.43
C THR A 108 -3.18 -13.28 -7.17
N GLN A 109 -2.41 -12.43 -6.44
CA GLN A 109 -1.30 -11.60 -6.95
C GLN A 109 -1.67 -10.60 -8.08
N TYR A 110 -2.96 -10.33 -8.27
CA TYR A 110 -3.39 -9.26 -9.17
C TYR A 110 -3.18 -7.87 -8.54
N GLY A 111 -3.00 -6.85 -9.37
CA GLY A 111 -2.74 -5.48 -8.93
C GLY A 111 -1.97 -4.69 -9.98
N GLY A 112 -1.02 -3.87 -9.54
CA GLY A 112 -0.16 -3.10 -10.43
C GLY A 112 0.85 -2.25 -9.70
N THR A 113 1.76 -1.64 -10.47
CA THR A 113 2.79 -0.72 -9.97
C THR A 113 2.43 0.71 -10.33
N SER A 114 2.63 1.64 -9.40
CA SER A 114 2.44 3.07 -9.69
C SER A 114 3.30 3.53 -10.87
N THR A 115 2.73 4.33 -11.78
CA THR A 115 3.41 4.77 -13.00
C THR A 115 4.49 5.82 -12.75
N ASN A 116 4.44 6.48 -11.60
CA ASN A 116 5.40 7.48 -11.12
C ASN A 116 5.56 7.36 -9.60
N SER A 117 6.34 8.26 -8.99
CA SER A 117 6.55 8.26 -7.53
C SER A 117 5.32 8.68 -6.71
N GLY A 118 4.25 9.15 -7.35
CA GLY A 118 3.05 9.61 -6.66
C GLY A 118 3.28 10.78 -5.72
N SER A 119 2.38 10.94 -4.75
CA SER A 119 2.53 11.91 -3.67
C SER A 119 2.65 11.22 -2.31
N ALA A 120 2.96 11.98 -1.27
CA ALA A 120 3.03 11.48 0.11
C ALA A 120 1.67 10.96 0.63
N SER A 121 0.57 11.35 0.00
CA SER A 121 -0.80 11.03 0.43
C SER A 121 -1.59 10.17 -0.55
N VAL A 122 -1.12 9.97 -1.78
CA VAL A 122 -1.84 9.23 -2.82
C VAL A 122 -0.89 8.39 -3.66
N GLN A 123 -1.23 7.11 -3.84
CA GLN A 123 -0.57 6.21 -4.78
C GLN A 123 -1.61 5.55 -5.67
N ILE A 124 -1.35 5.47 -6.97
CA ILE A 124 -2.29 4.98 -8.00
C ILE A 124 -1.67 3.79 -8.72
N PHE A 125 -2.43 2.71 -8.85
CA PHE A 125 -1.99 1.40 -9.33
C PHE A 125 -2.87 0.93 -10.50
N PRO A 126 -2.55 1.28 -11.75
CA PRO A 126 -3.21 0.67 -12.91
C PRO A 126 -2.94 -0.84 -12.96
N ALA A 127 -3.92 -1.61 -13.42
CA ALA A 127 -3.75 -3.05 -13.62
C ALA A 127 -2.54 -3.34 -14.51
N ASP A 128 -1.71 -4.30 -14.09
CA ASP A 128 -0.55 -4.75 -14.85
C ASP A 128 -0.88 -5.95 -15.76
N GLN A 129 0.12 -6.39 -16.54
CA GLN A 129 -0.04 -7.51 -17.47
C GLN A 129 -0.36 -8.82 -16.74
N GLU A 130 0.16 -9.04 -15.52
CA GLU A 130 -0.14 -10.21 -14.71
C GLU A 130 -1.63 -10.23 -14.34
N THR A 131 -2.17 -9.08 -13.91
CA THR A 131 -3.59 -8.90 -13.64
C THR A 131 -4.45 -9.22 -14.86
N PHE A 132 -4.08 -8.72 -16.04
CA PHE A 132 -4.77 -9.04 -17.28
C PHE A 132 -4.79 -10.53 -17.57
N ASN A 133 -3.66 -11.22 -17.37
CA ASN A 133 -3.55 -12.66 -17.63
C ASN A 133 -4.41 -13.50 -16.66
N ILE A 134 -4.50 -13.08 -15.40
CA ILE A 134 -5.28 -13.77 -14.36
C ILE A 134 -6.77 -13.44 -14.48
N ILE A 135 -7.09 -12.17 -14.70
CA ILE A 135 -8.46 -11.64 -14.72
C ILE A 135 -8.59 -10.67 -15.92
N PRO A 136 -8.81 -11.16 -17.15
CA PRO A 136 -8.92 -10.29 -18.33
C PRO A 136 -9.92 -9.14 -18.16
N ALA A 137 -11.04 -9.39 -17.47
CA ALA A 137 -12.05 -8.37 -17.16
C ALA A 137 -11.54 -7.25 -16.23
N ALA A 138 -10.42 -7.43 -15.54
CA ALA A 138 -9.80 -6.46 -14.66
C ALA A 138 -8.68 -5.62 -15.34
N ALA A 139 -8.43 -5.84 -16.63
CA ALA A 139 -7.40 -5.10 -17.38
C ALA A 139 -7.55 -3.56 -17.31
N ALA A 140 -8.78 -3.08 -17.20
CA ALA A 140 -9.09 -1.65 -17.07
C ALA A 140 -9.29 -1.19 -15.61
N ASN A 141 -8.91 -2.01 -14.63
CA ASN A 141 -8.96 -1.60 -13.24
C ASN A 141 -7.83 -0.64 -12.91
N VAL A 142 -8.19 0.38 -12.13
CA VAL A 142 -7.24 1.26 -11.46
C VAL A 142 -7.58 1.23 -9.98
N TRP A 143 -6.61 0.84 -9.17
CA TRP A 143 -6.67 0.98 -7.72
C TRP A 143 -5.95 2.25 -7.30
N TRP A 144 -6.34 2.83 -6.19
CA TRP A 144 -5.55 3.84 -5.52
C TRP A 144 -5.77 3.78 -4.01
N ILE A 145 -4.77 4.22 -3.29
CA ILE A 145 -4.81 4.35 -1.84
C ILE A 145 -4.54 5.80 -1.50
N THR A 146 -5.37 6.38 -0.63
CA THR A 146 -5.06 7.65 0.02
C THR A 146 -4.75 7.42 1.48
N ILE A 147 -3.83 8.21 2.02
CA ILE A 147 -3.47 8.18 3.44
C ILE A 147 -3.08 9.56 3.93
N ASN A 148 -3.49 9.88 5.15
CA ASN A 148 -2.99 11.00 5.94
C ASN A 148 -2.89 10.57 7.41
N GLU A 149 -2.74 11.50 8.33
CA GLU A 149 -2.58 11.19 9.76
C GLU A 149 -3.83 10.58 10.40
N THR A 150 -5.02 10.83 9.84
CA THR A 150 -6.32 10.46 10.43
C THR A 150 -7.12 9.48 9.58
N SER A 151 -6.76 9.26 8.33
CA SER A 151 -7.57 8.45 7.42
C SER A 151 -6.75 7.64 6.43
N PHE A 152 -7.32 6.50 6.04
CA PHE A 152 -6.86 5.66 4.95
C PHE A 152 -8.06 5.30 4.08
N THR A 153 -7.92 5.32 2.76
CA THR A 153 -8.91 4.76 1.83
C THR A 153 -8.25 3.78 0.88
N TYR A 154 -8.94 2.68 0.63
CA TYR A 154 -8.65 1.79 -0.48
C TYR A 154 -9.76 1.92 -1.51
N ASN A 155 -9.39 2.11 -2.75
CA ASN A 155 -10.31 2.44 -3.82
C ASN A 155 -10.05 1.59 -5.06
N LEU A 156 -11.10 1.34 -5.83
CA LEU A 156 -11.06 0.68 -7.13
C LEU A 156 -12.02 1.38 -8.09
N ARG A 157 -11.57 1.64 -9.31
CA ARG A 157 -12.42 1.96 -10.45
C ARG A 157 -12.05 1.07 -11.63
N ARG A 158 -13.06 0.59 -12.37
CA ARG A 158 -12.85 -0.01 -13.69
C ARG A 158 -13.19 1.03 -14.74
N ILE A 159 -12.18 1.45 -15.50
CA ILE A 159 -12.34 2.43 -16.60
C ILE A 159 -13.31 1.86 -17.64
N GLY A 160 -14.20 2.71 -18.15
CA GLY A 160 -15.21 2.31 -19.13
C GLY A 160 -16.40 1.53 -18.56
N SER A 161 -16.59 1.51 -17.23
CA SER A 161 -17.72 0.88 -16.55
C SER A 161 -18.12 1.67 -15.30
N ASP A 162 -19.30 1.33 -14.73
CA ASP A 162 -19.81 1.93 -13.48
C ASP A 162 -19.19 1.28 -12.23
N ARG A 163 -18.26 0.33 -12.39
CA ARG A 163 -17.64 -0.34 -11.25
C ARG A 163 -16.75 0.63 -10.48
N LEU A 164 -17.18 0.97 -9.30
CA LEU A 164 -16.48 1.81 -8.33
C LEU A 164 -16.59 1.15 -6.96
N PHE A 165 -15.55 1.26 -6.16
CA PHE A 165 -15.54 0.78 -4.78
C PHE A 165 -14.60 1.65 -3.95
N THR A 166 -15.06 2.08 -2.78
CA THR A 166 -14.25 2.80 -1.79
C THR A 166 -14.56 2.26 -0.40
N VAL A 167 -13.52 1.84 0.31
CA VAL A 167 -13.58 1.59 1.75
C VAL A 167 -12.70 2.59 2.48
N TYR A 168 -13.24 3.17 3.53
CA TYR A 168 -12.62 4.18 4.38
C TYR A 168 -12.30 3.60 5.76
N PHE A 169 -11.17 4.01 6.35
CA PHE A 169 -10.75 3.65 7.70
C PHE A 169 -10.35 4.92 8.47
N ASP A 170 -10.92 5.11 9.65
CA ASP A 170 -10.53 6.15 10.60
C ASP A 170 -9.30 5.70 11.40
N LEU A 171 -8.14 6.26 11.08
CA LEU A 171 -6.86 5.90 11.71
C LEU A 171 -6.72 6.44 13.15
N THR A 172 -7.67 7.24 13.62
CA THR A 172 -7.70 7.71 15.01
C THR A 172 -8.35 6.70 15.96
N LYS A 173 -9.06 5.67 15.42
CA LYS A 173 -9.84 4.68 16.16
C LYS A 173 -9.35 3.27 15.88
N THR A 174 -8.49 2.77 16.74
CA THR A 174 -8.04 1.38 16.64
C THR A 174 -9.11 0.42 17.19
N VAL A 175 -9.13 -0.79 16.62
CA VAL A 175 -9.95 -1.92 17.09
C VAL A 175 -9.06 -3.09 17.50
N PRO A 176 -9.59 -4.07 18.28
CA PRO A 176 -8.85 -5.29 18.59
C PRO A 176 -8.35 -5.97 17.32
N THR A 177 -7.10 -6.40 17.34
CA THR A 177 -6.47 -7.09 16.21
C THR A 177 -7.12 -8.45 16.00
N PRO A 178 -7.63 -8.75 14.78
CA PRO A 178 -8.13 -10.07 14.45
C PRO A 178 -7.04 -11.13 14.54
N SER A 179 -7.43 -12.40 14.68
CA SER A 179 -6.51 -13.54 14.52
C SER A 179 -5.86 -13.52 13.13
N ALA A 180 -4.76 -14.27 12.96
CA ALA A 180 -4.00 -14.28 11.70
C ALA A 180 -4.89 -14.51 10.47
N PRO A 181 -4.58 -13.88 9.33
CA PRO A 181 -5.20 -14.21 8.05
C PRO A 181 -4.83 -15.64 7.64
N TRP A 182 -5.60 -16.21 6.73
CA TRP A 182 -5.35 -17.56 6.24
C TRP A 182 -3.93 -17.71 5.65
N GLY A 183 -3.28 -18.80 6.00
CA GLY A 183 -1.88 -19.06 5.62
C GLY A 183 -0.80 -18.40 6.49
N TRP A 184 -1.19 -17.71 7.55
CA TRP A 184 -0.27 -17.03 8.48
C TRP A 184 -0.40 -17.60 9.90
N LYS A 185 0.67 -17.48 10.68
CA LYS A 185 0.65 -17.83 12.11
C LYS A 185 0.54 -16.55 12.96
N ASP A 186 -0.12 -16.65 14.11
CA ASP A 186 -0.14 -15.59 15.12
C ASP A 186 1.22 -15.41 15.79
#